data_261bdbff7b200e8a3738853fb47e441e
#
_entry.id   261bdbff7b200e8a3738853fb47e441e
#
_cell.length_a   1.000
_cell.length_b   1.000
_cell.length_c   1.000
_cell.angle_alpha   90.00
_cell.angle_beta   90.00
_cell.angle_gamma   90.00
#
_symmetry.space_group_name_H-M   'P 1'
#
loop_
_entity.id
_entity.type
_entity.pdbx_description
1 polymer ?
#
loop_
_entity_poly.entity_id
_entity_poly.type
_entity_poly.pdbx_seq_one_letter_code
_entity_poly.pdbx_strand_id
1 'polypeptide(L)'
;MERSELTFPSDDALCAAWLYRPAGEPSCCVVMAHGFSLTRHDGLPQYAERLAEAGAAVLVFDHRHLGDSGGEPRQRFRTREQQADWRAAVWFARRLAGVDPSRIVLWGFSFSGGHAVTTAADDAQVAAVIALCPMVDGLARALSTPPALSAWLTPRALADRLGRHNLVAVTGQPGEHAAMTLPGEADGFAAAVPEGSPWRNEISPGIFLSVAMHRPVTRARSLAMPLWVGLGEQDVSVSASAVERLAARAPRGELHRYPYDHFGAFLGDGPQRVASEQVEFLRRNELL
;
A
#
# COMPACT_ATOMS: atom_id res chain seq x y z
N MET A 1 19.75 14.72 2.15
CA MET A 1 18.68 14.04 1.41
C MET A 1 18.15 14.97 0.32
N GLU A 2 17.92 14.45 -0.88
CA GLU A 2 17.35 15.16 -2.03
C GLU A 2 16.07 14.45 -2.47
N ARG A 3 15.01 15.19 -2.84
CA ARG A 3 13.79 14.65 -3.43
C ARG A 3 13.63 15.18 -4.84
N SER A 4 13.42 14.28 -5.80
CA SER A 4 13.12 14.61 -7.19
C SER A 4 11.79 14.00 -7.62
N GLU A 5 11.09 14.69 -8.53
CA GLU A 5 9.90 14.19 -9.20
C GLU A 5 10.29 13.44 -10.47
N LEU A 6 9.64 12.32 -10.71
CA LEU A 6 9.83 11.54 -11.91
C LEU A 6 8.59 10.73 -12.27
N THR A 7 8.59 10.13 -13.43
CA THR A 7 7.53 9.23 -13.89
C THR A 7 8.15 7.96 -14.43
N PHE A 8 7.41 6.87 -14.37
CA PHE A 8 7.78 5.62 -15.05
C PHE A 8 6.58 5.01 -15.78
N PRO A 9 6.81 4.32 -16.89
CA PRO A 9 5.74 3.68 -17.66
C PRO A 9 5.21 2.44 -16.93
N SER A 10 3.89 2.28 -16.95
CA SER A 10 3.20 1.08 -16.51
C SER A 10 2.05 0.80 -17.49
N ASP A 11 2.23 -0.17 -18.37
CA ASP A 11 1.36 -0.47 -19.52
C ASP A 11 1.05 0.79 -20.35
N ASP A 12 -0.21 1.25 -20.34
CA ASP A 12 -0.72 2.39 -21.10
C ASP A 12 -0.70 3.73 -20.33
N ALA A 13 -0.15 3.76 -19.12
CA ALA A 13 -0.11 4.94 -18.27
C ALA A 13 1.30 5.28 -17.78
N LEU A 14 1.50 6.53 -17.36
CA LEU A 14 2.67 6.96 -16.62
C LEU A 14 2.31 7.06 -15.14
N CYS A 15 3.04 6.33 -14.31
CA CYS A 15 2.95 6.46 -12.86
C CYS A 15 3.86 7.60 -12.39
N ALA A 16 3.31 8.53 -11.62
CA ALA A 16 4.07 9.60 -10.99
C ALA A 16 4.74 9.09 -9.72
N ALA A 17 5.96 9.54 -9.48
CA ALA A 17 6.73 9.12 -8.32
C ALA A 17 7.62 10.23 -7.77
N TRP A 18 7.96 10.11 -6.49
CA TRP A 18 9.05 10.83 -5.86
C TRP A 18 10.21 9.87 -5.61
N LEU A 19 11.41 10.31 -5.93
CA LEU A 19 12.63 9.62 -5.56
C LEU A 19 13.36 10.43 -4.48
N TYR A 20 13.45 9.86 -3.29
CA TYR A 20 14.28 10.36 -2.21
C TYR A 20 15.64 9.69 -2.28
N ARG A 21 16.70 10.47 -2.28
CA ARG A 21 18.08 9.98 -2.26
C ARG A 21 18.76 10.36 -0.95
N PRO A 22 19.51 9.44 -0.32
CA PRO A 22 20.35 9.76 0.83
C PRO A 22 21.49 10.71 0.43
N ALA A 23 22.23 11.23 1.40
CA ALA A 23 23.37 12.10 1.14
C ALA A 23 24.59 11.40 0.50
N GLY A 24 24.65 10.07 0.58
CA GLY A 24 25.67 9.21 0.00
C GLY A 24 25.10 8.21 -1.01
N GLU A 25 25.89 7.19 -1.34
CA GLU A 25 25.39 6.06 -2.13
C GLU A 25 24.34 5.28 -1.35
N PRO A 26 23.21 4.92 -1.98
CA PRO A 26 22.15 4.21 -1.28
C PRO A 26 22.54 2.77 -0.96
N SER A 27 22.28 2.34 0.27
CA SER A 27 22.50 0.96 0.72
C SER A 27 21.49 -0.02 0.13
N CYS A 28 20.25 0.43 -0.09
CA CYS A 28 19.17 -0.31 -0.75
C CYS A 28 18.21 0.66 -1.44
N CYS A 29 17.23 0.13 -2.18
CA CYS A 29 16.13 0.94 -2.71
C CYS A 29 14.79 0.41 -2.21
N VAL A 30 14.04 1.26 -1.51
CA VAL A 30 12.69 0.98 -1.03
C VAL A 30 11.68 1.46 -2.08
N VAL A 31 10.87 0.56 -2.61
CA VAL A 31 9.72 0.88 -3.48
C VAL A 31 8.48 0.94 -2.60
N MET A 32 7.80 2.09 -2.58
CA MET A 32 6.75 2.42 -1.61
C MET A 32 5.47 2.87 -2.30
N ALA A 33 4.31 2.34 -1.85
CA ALA A 33 3.01 2.81 -2.30
C ALA A 33 1.94 2.75 -1.20
N HIS A 34 0.93 3.61 -1.36
CA HIS A 34 -0.16 3.75 -0.39
C HIS A 34 -1.27 2.71 -0.61
N GLY A 35 -2.15 2.60 0.40
CA GLY A 35 -3.31 1.72 0.43
C GLY A 35 -4.45 2.14 -0.48
N PHE A 36 -5.66 1.72 -0.10
CA PHE A 36 -6.87 1.90 -0.89
C PHE A 36 -7.14 3.38 -1.19
N SER A 37 -7.11 3.77 -2.46
CA SER A 37 -7.35 5.10 -3.05
C SER A 37 -6.42 6.24 -2.63
N LEU A 38 -5.66 6.12 -1.55
CA LEU A 38 -4.73 7.14 -1.08
C LEU A 38 -3.54 7.29 -2.04
N THR A 39 -2.88 8.43 -1.95
CA THR A 39 -1.79 8.85 -2.83
C THR A 39 -0.46 8.94 -2.09
N ARG A 40 0.64 9.15 -2.82
CA ARG A 40 1.96 9.34 -2.23
C ARG A 40 2.07 10.57 -1.32
N HIS A 41 1.10 11.50 -1.41
CA HIS A 41 1.03 12.70 -0.57
C HIS A 41 0.52 12.42 0.85
N ASP A 42 -0.21 11.31 1.04
CA ASP A 42 -1.02 11.05 2.22
C ASP A 42 -0.22 10.28 3.29
N GLY A 43 0.68 10.95 4.01
CA GLY A 43 1.46 10.40 5.13
C GLY A 43 2.72 9.59 4.75
N LEU A 44 2.90 9.16 3.49
CA LEU A 44 4.10 8.42 3.05
C LEU A 44 5.41 9.24 3.14
N PRO A 45 5.43 10.57 2.93
CA PRO A 45 6.65 11.35 3.04
C PRO A 45 7.40 11.13 4.36
N GLN A 46 6.70 11.05 5.49
CA GLN A 46 7.27 10.84 6.81
C GLN A 46 8.12 9.55 6.90
N TYR A 47 7.65 8.48 6.26
CA TYR A 47 8.37 7.20 6.19
C TYR A 47 9.52 7.26 5.18
N ALA A 48 9.27 7.84 4.01
CA ALA A 48 10.27 7.96 2.94
C ALA A 48 11.48 8.78 3.40
N GLU A 49 11.25 9.88 4.09
CA GLU A 49 12.30 10.74 4.65
C GLU A 49 13.14 10.00 5.69
N ARG A 50 12.51 9.31 6.63
CA ARG A 50 13.23 8.54 7.67
C ARG A 50 14.07 7.41 7.08
N LEU A 51 13.56 6.70 6.07
CA LEU A 51 14.30 5.64 5.38
C LEU A 51 15.46 6.23 4.55
N ALA A 52 15.26 7.37 3.91
CA ALA A 52 16.31 8.06 3.14
C ALA A 52 17.40 8.65 4.07
N GLU A 53 17.04 9.22 5.22
CA GLU A 53 17.99 9.65 6.25
C GLU A 53 18.82 8.48 6.79
N ALA A 54 18.23 7.28 6.85
CA ALA A 54 18.91 6.07 7.27
C ALA A 54 19.82 5.44 6.20
N GLY A 55 19.82 5.97 4.95
CA GLY A 55 20.71 5.53 3.87
C GLY A 55 20.04 4.78 2.72
N ALA A 56 18.73 4.66 2.68
CA ALA A 56 18.01 4.08 1.56
C ALA A 56 17.72 5.09 0.44
N ALA A 57 17.74 4.68 -0.83
CA ALA A 57 16.92 5.37 -1.84
C ALA A 57 15.45 4.96 -1.66
N VAL A 58 14.50 5.89 -1.81
CA VAL A 58 13.08 5.55 -1.66
C VAL A 58 12.30 6.06 -2.87
N LEU A 59 11.69 5.13 -3.61
CA LEU A 59 10.81 5.43 -4.74
C LEU A 59 9.35 5.32 -4.26
N VAL A 60 8.70 6.46 -4.04
CA VAL A 60 7.29 6.53 -3.62
C VAL A 60 6.43 6.85 -4.84
N PHE A 61 5.44 6.01 -5.16
CA PHE A 61 4.66 6.20 -6.38
C PHE A 61 3.14 6.20 -6.14
N ASP A 62 2.43 6.89 -7.04
CA ASP A 62 0.99 6.77 -7.18
C ASP A 62 0.63 5.67 -8.17
N HIS A 63 -0.37 4.88 -7.85
CA HIS A 63 -0.96 3.96 -8.83
C HIS A 63 -1.58 4.71 -10.00
N ARG A 64 -1.58 4.10 -11.20
CA ARG A 64 -2.30 4.66 -12.36
C ARG A 64 -3.73 5.03 -11.98
N HIS A 65 -4.30 6.04 -12.61
CA HIS A 65 -5.64 6.60 -12.39
C HIS A 65 -5.81 7.36 -11.06
N LEU A 66 -4.82 7.34 -10.15
CA LEU A 66 -4.87 8.00 -8.84
C LEU A 66 -3.82 9.12 -8.74
N GLY A 67 -4.03 10.04 -7.82
CA GLY A 67 -3.08 11.11 -7.53
C GLY A 67 -2.62 11.86 -8.78
N ASP A 68 -1.30 12.02 -8.91
CA ASP A 68 -0.66 12.67 -10.05
C ASP A 68 -0.29 11.71 -11.19
N SER A 69 -0.55 10.41 -11.02
CA SER A 69 -0.35 9.43 -12.09
C SER A 69 -1.35 9.61 -13.22
N GLY A 70 -0.93 9.26 -14.42
CA GLY A 70 -1.77 9.23 -15.60
C GLY A 70 -2.81 8.11 -15.59
N GLY A 71 -3.51 7.98 -16.70
CA GLY A 71 -4.50 6.95 -16.94
C GLY A 71 -5.94 7.47 -16.84
N GLU A 72 -6.75 7.07 -17.83
CA GLU A 72 -8.18 7.36 -17.90
C GLU A 72 -9.00 6.05 -17.94
N PRO A 73 -10.21 6.04 -17.39
CA PRO A 73 -10.85 7.12 -16.61
C PRO A 73 -10.19 7.31 -15.24
N ARG A 74 -10.23 8.53 -14.69
CA ARG A 74 -9.70 8.81 -13.35
C ARG A 74 -10.45 8.00 -12.28
N GLN A 75 -9.78 7.75 -11.14
CA GLN A 75 -10.30 6.99 -9.99
C GLN A 75 -10.64 5.52 -10.31
N ARG A 76 -10.17 4.99 -11.44
CA ARG A 76 -10.30 3.56 -11.74
C ARG A 76 -9.40 2.75 -10.82
N PHE A 77 -9.96 1.74 -10.16
CA PHE A 77 -9.25 0.91 -9.21
C PHE A 77 -9.41 -0.57 -9.57
N ARG A 78 -8.33 -1.21 -9.96
CA ARG A 78 -8.29 -2.63 -10.35
C ARG A 78 -7.05 -3.30 -9.76
N THR A 79 -7.24 -4.37 -9.01
CA THR A 79 -6.15 -5.13 -8.37
C THR A 79 -5.05 -5.52 -9.36
N ARG A 80 -5.43 -5.99 -10.56
CA ARG A 80 -4.45 -6.43 -11.58
C ARG A 80 -3.61 -5.28 -12.13
N GLU A 81 -4.22 -4.11 -12.33
CA GLU A 81 -3.54 -2.92 -12.82
C GLU A 81 -2.54 -2.43 -11.75
N GLN A 82 -2.96 -2.36 -10.50
CA GLN A 82 -2.05 -1.98 -9.41
C GLN A 82 -0.91 -2.97 -9.20
N GLN A 83 -1.14 -4.26 -9.37
CA GLN A 83 -0.06 -5.25 -9.38
C GLN A 83 0.89 -5.07 -10.57
N ALA A 84 0.39 -4.63 -11.74
CA ALA A 84 1.25 -4.25 -12.86
C ALA A 84 2.08 -3.01 -12.54
N ASP A 85 1.49 -2.00 -11.87
CA ASP A 85 2.22 -0.81 -11.42
C ASP A 85 3.34 -1.18 -10.43
N TRP A 86 3.09 -2.07 -9.49
CA TRP A 86 4.12 -2.57 -8.57
C TRP A 86 5.28 -3.24 -9.31
N ARG A 87 4.99 -4.11 -10.29
CA ARG A 87 6.05 -4.76 -11.10
C ARG A 87 6.83 -3.74 -11.92
N ALA A 88 6.14 -2.76 -12.51
CA ALA A 88 6.76 -1.66 -13.25
C ALA A 88 7.65 -0.79 -12.36
N ALA A 89 7.20 -0.46 -11.14
CA ALA A 89 7.97 0.30 -10.16
C ALA A 89 9.24 -0.45 -9.73
N VAL A 90 9.15 -1.75 -9.46
CA VAL A 90 10.30 -2.60 -9.12
C VAL A 90 11.28 -2.68 -10.30
N TRP A 91 10.77 -2.90 -11.50
CA TRP A 91 11.59 -2.91 -12.72
C TRP A 91 12.31 -1.59 -12.94
N PHE A 92 11.63 -0.47 -12.73
CA PHE A 92 12.19 0.87 -12.83
C PHE A 92 13.23 1.12 -11.74
N ALA A 93 12.92 0.80 -10.46
CA ALA A 93 13.82 0.97 -9.33
C ALA A 93 15.17 0.25 -9.55
N ARG A 94 15.15 -0.97 -10.08
CA ARG A 94 16.37 -1.75 -10.41
C ARG A 94 17.28 -1.10 -11.46
N ARG A 95 16.79 -0.08 -12.19
CA ARG A 95 17.54 0.65 -13.25
C ARG A 95 17.92 2.05 -12.84
N LEU A 96 17.57 2.48 -11.63
CA LEU A 96 18.00 3.78 -11.12
C LEU A 96 19.51 3.81 -10.92
N ALA A 97 20.15 4.89 -11.37
CA ALA A 97 21.58 5.07 -11.18
C ALA A 97 21.95 4.99 -9.69
N GLY A 98 23.00 4.25 -9.37
CA GLY A 98 23.48 4.05 -7.99
C GLY A 98 22.65 3.08 -7.14
N VAL A 99 21.62 2.44 -7.68
CA VAL A 99 20.84 1.40 -6.98
C VAL A 99 21.38 0.01 -7.33
N ASP A 100 21.66 -0.79 -6.30
CA ASP A 100 21.93 -2.23 -6.48
C ASP A 100 20.58 -2.96 -6.75
N PRO A 101 20.40 -3.57 -7.94
CA PRO A 101 19.17 -4.23 -8.32
C PRO A 101 18.81 -5.45 -7.45
N SER A 102 19.76 -6.02 -6.71
CA SER A 102 19.54 -7.12 -5.78
C SER A 102 19.08 -6.66 -4.39
N ARG A 103 19.10 -5.35 -4.11
CA ARG A 103 18.79 -4.76 -2.81
C ARG A 103 17.49 -3.93 -2.87
N ILE A 104 16.45 -4.48 -3.50
CA ILE A 104 15.12 -3.86 -3.58
C ILE A 104 14.26 -4.33 -2.42
N VAL A 105 13.74 -3.38 -1.66
CA VAL A 105 12.80 -3.58 -0.56
C VAL A 105 11.41 -3.10 -1.00
N LEU A 106 10.36 -3.86 -0.72
CA LEU A 106 8.98 -3.43 -0.97
C LEU A 106 8.35 -2.94 0.32
N TRP A 107 7.78 -1.74 0.28
CA TRP A 107 7.06 -1.15 1.40
C TRP A 107 5.62 -0.83 1.00
N GLY A 108 4.64 -1.41 1.67
CA GLY A 108 3.24 -1.16 1.37
C GLY A 108 2.39 -0.99 2.62
N PHE A 109 1.46 -0.01 2.55
CA PHE A 109 0.43 0.17 3.56
C PHE A 109 -0.89 -0.44 3.08
N SER A 110 -1.63 -1.11 3.96
CA SER A 110 -2.99 -1.57 3.72
C SER A 110 -3.10 -2.40 2.43
N PHE A 111 -3.87 -1.95 1.44
CA PHE A 111 -4.04 -2.65 0.16
C PHE A 111 -2.70 -2.83 -0.59
N SER A 112 -1.84 -1.81 -0.59
CA SER A 112 -0.49 -1.92 -1.14
C SER A 112 0.43 -2.82 -0.30
N GLY A 113 0.19 -3.00 0.99
CA GLY A 113 0.86 -4.03 1.79
C GLY A 113 0.55 -5.43 1.25
N GLY A 114 -0.70 -5.69 0.86
CA GLY A 114 -1.09 -6.92 0.16
C GLY A 114 -0.43 -7.05 -1.22
N HIS A 115 -0.31 -5.95 -1.97
CA HIS A 115 0.39 -5.96 -3.26
C HIS A 115 1.89 -6.22 -3.11
N ALA A 116 2.56 -5.60 -2.13
CA ALA A 116 3.98 -5.84 -1.84
C ALA A 116 4.24 -7.33 -1.54
N VAL A 117 3.40 -7.95 -0.71
CA VAL A 117 3.45 -9.39 -0.43
C VAL A 117 3.27 -10.23 -1.70
N THR A 118 2.29 -9.90 -2.55
CA THR A 118 2.06 -10.64 -3.80
C THR A 118 3.23 -10.48 -4.76
N THR A 119 3.73 -9.25 -4.94
CA THR A 119 4.86 -8.95 -5.83
C THR A 119 6.13 -9.67 -5.39
N ALA A 120 6.44 -9.66 -4.08
CA ALA A 120 7.60 -10.38 -3.55
C ALA A 120 7.46 -11.90 -3.67
N ALA A 121 6.25 -12.45 -3.56
CA ALA A 121 6.01 -13.88 -3.76
C ALA A 121 6.21 -14.32 -5.22
N ASP A 122 6.10 -13.40 -6.18
CA ASP A 122 6.34 -13.63 -7.61
C ASP A 122 7.77 -13.25 -8.06
N ASP A 123 8.55 -12.57 -7.20
CA ASP A 123 9.89 -12.06 -7.51
C ASP A 123 10.88 -12.38 -6.37
N ALA A 124 11.56 -13.51 -6.50
CA ALA A 124 12.54 -13.98 -5.52
C ALA A 124 13.80 -13.09 -5.36
N GLN A 125 13.99 -12.08 -6.23
CA GLN A 125 15.07 -11.10 -6.13
C GLN A 125 14.73 -9.90 -5.23
N VAL A 126 13.53 -9.84 -4.66
CA VAL A 126 13.18 -8.86 -3.64
C VAL A 126 13.97 -9.18 -2.36
N ALA A 127 14.65 -8.17 -1.82
CA ALA A 127 15.54 -8.33 -0.68
C ALA A 127 14.80 -8.39 0.67
N ALA A 128 13.71 -7.63 0.82
CA ALA A 128 12.85 -7.64 2.00
C ALA A 128 11.47 -7.05 1.69
N VAL A 129 10.50 -7.29 2.57
CA VAL A 129 9.15 -6.71 2.52
C VAL A 129 8.81 -6.06 3.85
N ILE A 130 8.28 -4.85 3.80
CA ILE A 130 7.67 -4.13 4.91
C ILE A 130 6.18 -3.95 4.59
N ALA A 131 5.32 -4.59 5.35
CA ALA A 131 3.87 -4.57 5.16
C ALA A 131 3.20 -3.98 6.41
N LEU A 132 2.78 -2.71 6.32
CA LEU A 132 2.16 -1.97 7.41
C LEU A 132 0.63 -2.08 7.31
N CYS A 133 -0.03 -2.60 8.35
CA CYS A 133 -1.47 -2.85 8.41
C CYS A 133 -2.02 -3.49 7.12
N PRO A 134 -1.41 -4.60 6.61
CA PRO A 134 -1.63 -5.02 5.24
C PRO A 134 -3.00 -5.70 5.05
N MET A 135 -3.72 -5.32 3.99
CA MET A 135 -4.93 -6.03 3.54
C MET A 135 -4.54 -7.29 2.78
N VAL A 136 -4.50 -8.42 3.46
CA VAL A 136 -3.97 -9.69 2.94
C VAL A 136 -5.03 -10.79 2.76
N ASP A 137 -6.26 -10.53 3.13
CA ASP A 137 -7.40 -11.45 2.91
C ASP A 137 -8.66 -10.71 2.50
N GLY A 138 -8.80 -10.46 1.20
CA GLY A 138 -9.96 -9.78 0.64
C GLY A 138 -11.27 -10.55 0.82
N LEU A 139 -11.22 -11.89 0.99
CA LEU A 139 -12.42 -12.66 1.32
C LEU A 139 -12.91 -12.31 2.73
N ALA A 140 -12.00 -12.23 3.70
CA ALA A 140 -12.35 -11.80 5.06
C ALA A 140 -12.96 -10.40 5.05
N ARG A 141 -12.38 -9.45 4.29
CA ARG A 141 -12.92 -8.10 4.12
C ARG A 141 -14.31 -8.11 3.46
N ALA A 142 -14.52 -8.88 2.40
CA ALA A 142 -15.81 -9.00 1.74
C ALA A 142 -16.89 -9.56 2.68
N LEU A 143 -16.55 -10.54 3.51
CA LEU A 143 -17.48 -11.13 4.48
C LEU A 143 -17.79 -10.18 5.66
N SER A 144 -16.91 -9.24 5.99
CA SER A 144 -17.17 -8.21 7.03
C SER A 144 -17.97 -7.01 6.51
N THR A 145 -18.16 -6.91 5.18
CA THR A 145 -18.96 -5.82 4.60
C THR A 145 -20.45 -6.04 4.91
N PRO A 146 -21.17 -5.04 5.46
CA PRO A 146 -22.58 -5.16 5.74
C PRO A 146 -23.40 -5.58 4.50
N PRO A 147 -24.36 -6.51 4.61
CA PRO A 147 -25.14 -6.99 3.47
C PRO A 147 -25.85 -5.90 2.68
N ALA A 148 -26.39 -4.87 3.37
CA ALA A 148 -27.03 -3.73 2.73
C ALA A 148 -26.04 -2.94 1.86
N LEU A 149 -24.81 -2.73 2.35
CA LEU A 149 -23.76 -2.06 1.59
C LEU A 149 -23.32 -2.91 0.39
N SER A 150 -23.18 -4.22 0.57
CA SER A 150 -22.87 -5.14 -0.54
C SER A 150 -23.97 -5.12 -1.61
N ALA A 151 -25.24 -5.10 -1.22
CA ALA A 151 -26.37 -5.00 -2.15
C ALA A 151 -26.38 -3.66 -2.92
N TRP A 152 -25.97 -2.57 -2.27
CA TRP A 152 -25.86 -1.25 -2.89
C TRP A 152 -24.65 -1.14 -3.83
N LEU A 153 -23.49 -1.73 -3.47
CA LEU A 153 -22.25 -1.70 -4.27
C LEU A 153 -22.31 -2.61 -5.50
N THR A 154 -22.91 -3.80 -5.38
CA THR A 154 -22.83 -4.82 -6.45
C THR A 154 -23.35 -4.34 -7.81
N PRO A 155 -24.55 -3.74 -7.95
CA PRO A 155 -25.04 -3.27 -9.24
C PRO A 155 -24.17 -2.13 -9.82
N ARG A 156 -23.61 -1.28 -8.96
CA ARG A 156 -22.68 -0.20 -9.34
C ARG A 156 -21.36 -0.76 -9.86
N ALA A 157 -20.85 -1.78 -9.18
CA ALA A 157 -19.63 -2.48 -9.58
C ALA A 157 -19.80 -3.21 -10.90
N LEU A 158 -20.96 -3.82 -11.16
CA LEU A 158 -21.29 -4.43 -12.44
C LEU A 158 -21.37 -3.37 -13.56
N ALA A 159 -22.07 -2.26 -13.31
CA ALA A 159 -22.17 -1.16 -14.26
C ALA A 159 -20.79 -0.56 -14.60
N ASP A 160 -19.92 -0.37 -13.61
CA ASP A 160 -18.54 0.09 -13.81
C ASP A 160 -17.73 -0.91 -14.68
N ARG A 161 -17.89 -2.21 -14.46
CA ARG A 161 -17.24 -3.24 -15.29
C ARG A 161 -17.75 -3.27 -16.75
N LEU A 162 -18.96 -2.80 -16.98
CA LEU A 162 -19.56 -2.64 -18.30
C LEU A 162 -19.26 -1.27 -18.95
N GLY A 163 -18.32 -0.50 -18.38
CA GLY A 163 -17.86 0.77 -18.93
C GLY A 163 -18.70 2.00 -18.51
N ARG A 164 -19.66 1.84 -17.61
CA ARG A 164 -20.38 2.98 -17.00
C ARG A 164 -19.59 3.47 -15.79
N HIS A 165 -18.77 4.48 -15.96
CA HIS A 165 -17.91 5.04 -14.89
C HIS A 165 -18.72 5.66 -13.77
N ASN A 166 -19.28 4.83 -12.91
CA ASN A 166 -20.00 5.24 -11.72
C ASN A 166 -19.03 5.27 -10.54
N LEU A 167 -18.61 6.44 -10.13
CA LEU A 167 -17.80 6.59 -8.93
C LEU A 167 -18.69 6.49 -7.67
N VAL A 168 -18.11 5.97 -6.61
CA VAL A 168 -18.71 5.95 -5.27
C VAL A 168 -17.74 6.59 -4.29
N ALA A 169 -18.24 7.11 -3.17
CA ALA A 169 -17.36 7.62 -2.13
C ALA A 169 -16.44 6.51 -1.61
N VAL A 170 -15.18 6.84 -1.37
CA VAL A 170 -14.19 5.93 -0.76
C VAL A 170 -14.57 5.67 0.68
N THR A 171 -14.81 6.73 1.44
CA THR A 171 -15.12 6.64 2.86
C THR A 171 -16.32 7.51 3.23
N GLY A 172 -17.05 7.07 4.24
CA GLY A 172 -18.19 7.74 4.84
C GLY A 172 -18.42 7.23 6.26
N GLN A 173 -19.28 7.93 7.00
CA GLN A 173 -19.66 7.53 8.35
C GLN A 173 -20.47 6.22 8.34
N PRO A 174 -20.50 5.47 9.45
CA PRO A 174 -21.32 4.26 9.56
C PRO A 174 -22.77 4.50 9.16
N GLY A 175 -23.26 3.69 8.20
CA GLY A 175 -24.61 3.82 7.63
C GLY A 175 -24.69 4.64 6.35
N GLU A 176 -23.64 5.34 5.96
CA GLU A 176 -23.57 6.04 4.68
C GLU A 176 -23.24 5.10 3.50
N HIS A 177 -23.45 5.60 2.29
CA HIS A 177 -23.18 4.87 1.05
C HIS A 177 -21.75 5.16 0.55
N ALA A 178 -20.77 4.47 1.10
CA ALA A 178 -19.37 4.55 0.67
C ALA A 178 -18.72 3.14 0.66
N ALA A 179 -17.51 3.05 0.14
CA ALA A 179 -16.74 1.81 0.06
C ALA A 179 -16.27 1.31 1.44
N MET A 180 -15.95 2.24 2.32
CA MET A 180 -15.44 2.00 3.67
C MET A 180 -16.28 2.83 4.66
N THR A 181 -17.00 2.15 5.54
CA THR A 181 -17.94 2.78 6.48
C THR A 181 -17.90 2.15 7.86
N LEU A 182 -16.82 1.42 8.19
CA LEU A 182 -16.63 0.93 9.55
C LEU A 182 -16.28 2.09 10.49
N PRO A 183 -16.62 1.98 11.78
CA PRO A 183 -16.31 3.02 12.75
C PRO A 183 -14.83 3.43 12.72
N GLY A 184 -14.56 4.73 12.64
CA GLY A 184 -13.21 5.30 12.58
C GLY A 184 -12.58 5.38 11.18
N GLU A 185 -13.11 4.68 10.16
CA GLU A 185 -12.52 4.74 8.81
C GLU A 185 -12.59 6.16 8.20
N ALA A 186 -13.75 6.82 8.28
CA ALA A 186 -13.90 8.17 7.74
C ALA A 186 -13.00 9.20 8.43
N ASP A 187 -12.95 9.15 9.75
CA ASP A 187 -12.13 10.06 10.56
C ASP A 187 -10.63 9.81 10.33
N GLY A 188 -10.24 8.54 10.20
CA GLY A 188 -8.88 8.13 9.87
C GLY A 188 -8.42 8.63 8.49
N PHE A 189 -9.27 8.52 7.45
CA PHE A 189 -8.98 9.12 6.14
C PHE A 189 -8.84 10.64 6.24
N ALA A 190 -9.77 11.31 6.92
CA ALA A 190 -9.73 12.75 7.07
C ALA A 190 -8.46 13.23 7.79
N ALA A 191 -7.96 12.45 8.76
CA ALA A 191 -6.75 12.77 9.50
C ALA A 191 -5.46 12.45 8.71
N ALA A 192 -5.48 11.42 7.85
CA ALA A 192 -4.32 10.99 7.08
C ALA A 192 -4.09 11.80 5.80
N VAL A 193 -5.13 12.46 5.26
CA VAL A 193 -5.07 13.25 4.03
C VAL A 193 -4.73 14.70 4.37
N PRO A 194 -3.52 15.19 4.05
CA PRO A 194 -3.13 16.56 4.33
C PRO A 194 -3.85 17.56 3.42
N GLU A 195 -3.92 18.82 3.85
CA GLU A 195 -4.40 19.91 3.01
C GLU A 195 -3.58 20.01 1.72
N GLY A 196 -4.25 20.17 0.58
CA GLY A 196 -3.60 20.23 -0.74
C GLY A 196 -3.26 18.88 -1.36
N SER A 197 -3.60 17.75 -0.71
CA SER A 197 -3.48 16.44 -1.34
C SER A 197 -4.35 16.32 -2.59
N PRO A 198 -3.86 15.69 -3.68
CA PRO A 198 -4.67 15.41 -4.87
C PRO A 198 -5.68 14.26 -4.66
N TRP A 199 -5.76 13.71 -3.46
CA TRP A 199 -6.70 12.65 -3.13
C TRP A 199 -8.16 13.10 -3.32
N ARG A 200 -8.98 12.20 -3.81
CA ARG A 200 -10.42 12.42 -4.00
C ARG A 200 -11.21 11.34 -3.27
N ASN A 201 -12.25 11.74 -2.52
CA ASN A 201 -13.16 10.78 -1.89
C ASN A 201 -14.09 10.12 -2.93
N GLU A 202 -13.50 9.57 -3.97
CA GLU A 202 -14.19 8.92 -5.08
C GLU A 202 -13.39 7.72 -5.57
N ILE A 203 -14.06 6.62 -5.93
CA ILE A 203 -13.42 5.44 -6.50
C ILE A 203 -14.39 4.65 -7.38
N SER A 204 -13.84 3.96 -8.39
CA SER A 204 -14.63 3.05 -9.21
C SER A 204 -14.97 1.77 -8.42
N PRO A 205 -16.24 1.39 -8.31
CA PRO A 205 -16.69 0.27 -7.47
C PRO A 205 -16.37 -1.11 -8.03
N GLY A 206 -15.88 -1.23 -9.26
CA GLY A 206 -15.61 -2.52 -9.90
C GLY A 206 -14.59 -3.41 -9.19
N ILE A 207 -13.81 -2.85 -8.24
CA ILE A 207 -12.92 -3.61 -7.36
C ILE A 207 -13.70 -4.62 -6.49
N PHE A 208 -14.92 -4.27 -6.04
CA PHE A 208 -15.71 -5.12 -5.15
C PHE A 208 -16.13 -6.46 -5.75
N LEU A 209 -16.13 -6.58 -7.08
CA LEU A 209 -16.35 -7.87 -7.75
C LEU A 209 -15.12 -8.80 -7.72
N SER A 210 -13.96 -8.30 -7.33
CA SER A 210 -12.71 -9.07 -7.38
C SER A 210 -11.90 -9.03 -6.08
N VAL A 211 -12.25 -8.16 -5.14
CA VAL A 211 -11.49 -8.01 -3.89
C VAL A 211 -11.38 -9.32 -3.11
N ALA A 212 -12.45 -10.13 -3.07
CA ALA A 212 -12.45 -11.42 -2.37
C ALA A 212 -11.42 -12.42 -2.92
N MET A 213 -10.99 -12.25 -4.17
CA MET A 213 -9.94 -13.07 -4.80
C MET A 213 -8.53 -12.58 -4.45
N HIS A 214 -8.38 -11.36 -3.96
CA HIS A 214 -7.10 -10.81 -3.52
C HIS A 214 -6.75 -11.35 -2.13
N ARG A 215 -6.00 -12.43 -2.09
CA ARG A 215 -5.65 -13.15 -0.84
C ARG A 215 -4.15 -13.40 -0.70
N PRO A 216 -3.33 -12.35 -0.54
CA PRO A 216 -1.87 -12.45 -0.37
C PRO A 216 -1.44 -13.40 0.75
N VAL A 217 -2.23 -13.52 1.81
CA VAL A 217 -1.96 -14.45 2.94
C VAL A 217 -1.75 -15.90 2.51
N THR A 218 -2.32 -16.31 1.37
CA THR A 218 -2.13 -17.66 0.82
C THR A 218 -0.73 -17.87 0.25
N ARG A 219 0.00 -16.78 -0.04
CA ARG A 219 1.36 -16.79 -0.60
C ARG A 219 2.44 -16.69 0.48
N ALA A 220 2.07 -16.59 1.76
CA ALA A 220 3.02 -16.37 2.87
C ALA A 220 4.21 -17.34 2.86
N ARG A 221 3.99 -18.63 2.60
CA ARG A 221 5.02 -19.66 2.60
C ARG A 221 6.05 -19.55 1.46
N SER A 222 5.74 -18.82 0.40
CA SER A 222 6.64 -18.57 -0.73
C SER A 222 7.54 -17.34 -0.55
N LEU A 223 7.41 -16.61 0.56
CA LEU A 223 8.24 -15.45 0.87
C LEU A 223 9.56 -15.88 1.47
N ALA A 224 10.58 -16.06 0.66
CA ALA A 224 11.91 -16.50 1.13
C ALA A 224 12.70 -15.38 1.83
N MET A 225 12.38 -14.12 1.51
CA MET A 225 13.02 -12.91 2.06
C MET A 225 12.47 -12.57 3.45
N PRO A 226 13.18 -11.73 4.24
CA PRO A 226 12.65 -11.13 5.47
C PRO A 226 11.35 -10.39 5.22
N LEU A 227 10.38 -10.58 6.11
CA LEU A 227 9.08 -9.92 6.08
C LEU A 227 8.80 -9.26 7.42
N TRP A 228 8.73 -7.94 7.45
CA TRP A 228 8.24 -7.15 8.57
C TRP A 228 6.74 -6.89 8.40
N VAL A 229 5.96 -7.18 9.41
CA VAL A 229 4.49 -6.96 9.39
C VAL A 229 4.10 -6.11 10.59
N GLY A 230 3.56 -4.92 10.32
CA GLY A 230 2.93 -4.07 11.34
C GLY A 230 1.43 -4.33 11.44
N LEU A 231 0.89 -4.40 12.65
CA LEU A 231 -0.54 -4.57 12.93
C LEU A 231 -0.99 -3.58 13.98
N GLY A 232 -2.01 -2.77 13.66
CA GLY A 232 -2.76 -1.99 14.65
C GLY A 232 -3.70 -2.89 15.43
N GLU A 233 -3.64 -2.89 16.76
CA GLU A 233 -4.50 -3.73 17.61
C GLU A 233 -5.96 -3.28 17.60
N GLN A 234 -6.21 -2.01 17.23
CA GLN A 234 -7.53 -1.43 17.09
C GLN A 234 -7.98 -1.32 15.62
N ASP A 235 -7.23 -1.93 14.71
CA ASP A 235 -7.51 -1.88 13.27
C ASP A 235 -8.77 -2.70 12.92
N VAL A 236 -9.80 -2.01 12.44
CA VAL A 236 -11.06 -2.60 11.98
C VAL A 236 -11.10 -2.81 10.46
N SER A 237 -10.17 -2.21 9.72
CA SER A 237 -10.15 -2.19 8.26
C SER A 237 -9.56 -3.46 7.66
N VAL A 238 -8.66 -4.14 8.41
CA VAL A 238 -8.04 -5.41 7.98
C VAL A 238 -8.32 -6.53 8.97
N SER A 239 -8.24 -7.77 8.50
CA SER A 239 -8.39 -8.93 9.36
C SER A 239 -7.12 -9.20 10.17
N ALA A 240 -7.11 -8.87 11.46
CA ALA A 240 -5.98 -9.11 12.35
C ALA A 240 -5.50 -10.56 12.27
N SER A 241 -6.41 -11.54 12.30
CA SER A 241 -6.06 -12.98 12.20
C SER A 241 -5.43 -13.34 10.85
N ALA A 242 -5.76 -12.64 9.75
CA ALA A 242 -5.11 -12.86 8.46
C ALA A 242 -3.69 -12.28 8.43
N VAL A 243 -3.50 -11.11 9.05
CA VAL A 243 -2.19 -10.46 9.20
C VAL A 243 -1.26 -11.32 10.07
N GLU A 244 -1.76 -11.81 11.19
CA GLU A 244 -1.04 -12.75 12.06
C GLU A 244 -0.64 -14.04 11.31
N ARG A 245 -1.58 -14.62 10.54
CA ARG A 245 -1.29 -15.81 9.72
C ARG A 245 -0.25 -15.53 8.65
N LEU A 246 -0.23 -14.32 8.06
CA LEU A 246 0.81 -13.93 7.11
C LEU A 246 2.19 -14.00 7.76
N ALA A 247 2.38 -13.29 8.88
CA ALA A 247 3.65 -13.27 9.60
C ALA A 247 4.08 -14.67 10.08
N ALA A 248 3.15 -15.43 10.68
CA ALA A 248 3.44 -16.75 11.23
C ALA A 248 3.78 -17.82 10.17
N ARG A 249 3.30 -17.67 8.93
CA ARG A 249 3.53 -18.63 7.85
C ARG A 249 4.70 -18.27 6.95
N ALA A 250 5.12 -17.02 6.91
CA ALA A 250 6.30 -16.59 6.19
C ALA A 250 7.56 -17.14 6.90
N PRO A 251 8.49 -17.80 6.19
CA PRO A 251 9.67 -18.41 6.80
C PRO A 251 10.55 -17.44 7.60
N ARG A 252 10.54 -16.18 7.24
CA ARG A 252 11.28 -15.08 7.91
C ARG A 252 10.36 -13.93 8.26
N GLY A 253 9.12 -14.24 8.69
CA GLY A 253 8.11 -13.26 9.06
C GLY A 253 8.25 -12.83 10.53
N GLU A 254 8.17 -11.52 10.80
CA GLU A 254 8.06 -10.96 12.15
C GLU A 254 6.84 -10.04 12.25
N LEU A 255 6.15 -10.08 13.40
CA LEU A 255 4.93 -9.33 13.66
C LEU A 255 5.18 -8.28 14.75
N HIS A 256 4.89 -7.04 14.42
CA HIS A 256 4.94 -5.89 15.33
C HIS A 256 3.53 -5.39 15.59
N ARG A 257 3.16 -5.22 16.88
CA ARG A 257 1.84 -4.79 17.30
C ARG A 257 1.90 -3.38 17.86
N TYR A 258 0.90 -2.57 17.48
CA TYR A 258 0.81 -1.18 17.90
C TYR A 258 -0.57 -0.89 18.49
N PRO A 259 -0.67 -0.09 19.55
CA PRO A 259 -1.95 0.28 20.16
C PRO A 259 -2.70 1.33 19.33
N TYR A 260 -2.71 1.19 18.02
CA TYR A 260 -3.31 2.11 17.05
C TYR A 260 -4.44 1.44 16.28
N ASP A 261 -5.31 2.28 15.70
CA ASP A 261 -6.21 1.88 14.63
C ASP A 261 -5.47 1.77 13.27
N HIS A 262 -6.21 1.67 12.18
CA HIS A 262 -5.65 1.54 10.84
C HIS A 262 -4.75 2.71 10.44
N PHE A 263 -5.09 3.94 10.85
CA PHE A 263 -4.43 5.18 10.45
C PHE A 263 -3.46 5.73 11.50
N GLY A 264 -3.49 5.21 12.71
CA GLY A 264 -2.64 5.71 13.81
C GLY A 264 -1.14 5.61 13.53
N ALA A 265 -0.74 4.75 12.60
CA ALA A 265 0.64 4.70 12.11
C ALA A 265 1.08 5.98 11.35
N PHE A 266 0.14 6.84 10.92
CA PHE A 266 0.41 8.11 10.24
C PHE A 266 0.19 9.33 11.14
N LEU A 267 -0.28 9.13 12.36
CA LEU A 267 -0.69 10.19 13.27
C LEU A 267 0.17 10.24 14.53
N GLY A 268 0.33 11.42 15.10
CA GLY A 268 1.04 11.62 16.37
C GLY A 268 2.49 11.12 16.31
N ASP A 269 2.87 10.26 17.25
CA ASP A 269 4.19 9.62 17.33
C ASP A 269 4.34 8.34 16.49
N GLY A 270 3.21 7.88 15.88
CA GLY A 270 3.16 6.67 15.09
C GLY A 270 4.21 6.58 14.00
N PRO A 271 4.34 7.60 13.11
CA PRO A 271 5.33 7.56 12.02
C PRO A 271 6.76 7.41 12.52
N GLN A 272 7.14 8.17 13.55
CA GLN A 272 8.50 8.13 14.08
C GLN A 272 8.82 6.77 14.72
N ARG A 273 7.91 6.24 15.52
CA ARG A 273 8.07 4.95 16.20
C ARG A 273 8.15 3.81 15.19
N VAL A 274 7.16 3.72 14.29
CA VAL A 274 7.07 2.64 13.32
C VAL A 274 8.22 2.68 12.32
N ALA A 275 8.58 3.87 11.79
CA ALA A 275 9.70 3.99 10.87
C ALA A 275 11.06 3.64 11.53
N SER A 276 11.25 3.96 12.81
CA SER A 276 12.47 3.60 13.53
C SER A 276 12.63 2.08 13.65
N GLU A 277 11.55 1.34 13.95
CA GLU A 277 11.55 -0.12 13.99
C GLU A 277 11.79 -0.75 12.60
N GLN A 278 11.25 -0.12 11.53
CA GLN A 278 11.51 -0.54 10.15
C GLN A 278 12.96 -0.31 9.72
N VAL A 279 13.56 0.80 10.11
CA VAL A 279 15.00 1.06 9.90
C VAL A 279 15.84 0.00 10.62
N GLU A 280 15.51 -0.33 11.85
CA GLU A 280 16.21 -1.37 12.62
C GLU A 280 16.03 -2.76 11.97
N PHE A 281 14.85 -3.09 11.47
CA PHE A 281 14.62 -4.31 10.69
C PHE A 281 15.53 -4.37 9.46
N LEU A 282 15.67 -3.29 8.70
CA LEU A 282 16.54 -3.25 7.53
C LEU A 282 18.01 -3.38 7.92
N ARG A 283 18.46 -2.78 9.02
CA ARG A 283 19.82 -2.93 9.53
C ARG A 283 20.14 -4.36 9.96
N ARG A 284 19.24 -5.00 10.71
CA ARG A 284 19.44 -6.41 11.12
C ARG A 284 19.49 -7.38 9.95
N ASN A 285 18.94 -7.01 8.80
CA ASN A 285 18.99 -7.78 7.55
C ASN A 285 20.05 -7.26 6.57
N GLU A 286 21.01 -6.45 7.03
CA GLU A 286 22.14 -5.94 6.25
C GLU A 286 21.73 -5.12 5.01
N LEU A 287 20.58 -4.45 5.04
CA LEU A 287 20.05 -3.63 3.96
C LEU A 287 20.31 -2.13 4.17
N LEU A 288 20.68 -1.71 5.39
CA LEU A 288 21.11 -0.36 5.76
C LEU A 288 22.41 -0.39 6.53
#